data_aae9102891bb6cd4e6dc6d0a2b6787d7
#
_entry.id   aae9102891bb6cd4e6dc6d0a2b6787d7
#
_cell.length_a   1.000
_cell.length_b   1.000
_cell.length_c   1.000
_cell.angle_alpha   90.00
_cell.angle_beta   90.00
_cell.angle_gamma   90.00
#
_symmetry.space_group_name_H-M   'P 1'
#
loop_
_entity.id
_entity.type
_entity.pdbx_description
1 polymer ?
#
loop_
_entity_poly.entity_id
_entity_poly.type
_entity_poly.pdbx_seq_one_letter_code
_entity_poly.pdbx_strand_id
1 'polypeptide(L)'
;AEEVVALFRSRWQASYDMQIVTRRRRLYVQVMWAYLEQQSFPLTEDAYREHLSEVLEVVNRLGEAGAVRDWLQTTKDRPRLGKALSLQLPGEGRLEEFLL
;
A
#
# COMPACT_ATOMS: atom_id res chain seq x y z
N ALA A 1 10.92 -0.67 0.10
CA ALA A 1 10.18 0.28 -0.75
C ALA A 1 10.59 0.23 -2.21
N GLU A 2 11.86 -0.01 -2.50
CA GLU A 2 12.36 -0.01 -3.88
C GLU A 2 11.64 -1.02 -4.77
N GLU A 3 11.41 -2.22 -4.27
CA GLU A 3 10.70 -3.27 -5.02
C GLU A 3 9.29 -2.83 -5.37
N VAL A 4 8.58 -2.26 -4.42
CA VAL A 4 7.18 -1.84 -4.63
C VAL A 4 7.10 -0.66 -5.59
N VAL A 5 7.98 0.32 -5.45
CA VAL A 5 8.03 1.47 -6.36
C VAL A 5 8.33 1.01 -7.79
N ALA A 6 9.29 0.10 -7.95
CA ALA A 6 9.62 -0.45 -9.26
C ALA A 6 8.43 -1.20 -9.87
N LEU A 7 7.71 -1.94 -9.06
CA LEU A 7 6.53 -2.68 -9.50
C LEU A 7 5.41 -1.73 -9.96
N PHE A 8 5.14 -0.67 -9.19
CA PHE A 8 4.16 0.33 -9.59
C PHE A 8 4.51 0.98 -10.92
N ARG A 9 5.77 1.39 -11.08
CA ARG A 9 6.23 2.04 -12.30
C ARG A 9 6.19 1.11 -13.50
N SER A 10 6.52 -0.16 -13.28
CA SER A 10 6.50 -1.16 -14.33
C SER A 10 5.08 -1.48 -14.80
N ARG A 11 4.15 -1.65 -13.86
CA ARG A 11 2.78 -2.06 -14.19
C ARG A 11 1.87 -0.90 -14.55
N TRP A 12 2.00 0.23 -13.84
CA TRP A 12 1.02 1.31 -13.94
C TRP A 12 1.62 2.66 -14.30
N GLN A 13 2.92 2.72 -14.51
CA GLN A 13 3.66 3.93 -14.93
C GLN A 13 3.50 5.12 -13.97
N ALA A 14 3.25 4.85 -12.71
CA ALA A 14 3.12 5.87 -11.67
C ALA A 14 3.50 5.30 -10.32
N SER A 15 4.06 6.15 -9.45
CA SER A 15 4.45 5.75 -8.09
C SER A 15 3.30 6.07 -7.13
N TYR A 16 2.38 5.14 -6.99
CA TYR A 16 1.18 5.33 -6.17
C TYR A 16 1.48 5.30 -4.68
N ASP A 17 0.64 5.98 -3.92
CA ASP A 17 0.68 5.94 -2.47
C ASP A 17 0.04 4.65 -1.94
N MET A 18 0.49 4.20 -0.78
CA MET A 18 -0.08 3.04 -0.08
C MET A 18 -0.38 3.41 1.35
N GLN A 19 -1.42 2.80 1.89
CA GLN A 19 -1.84 3.02 3.26
C GLN A 19 -2.31 1.72 3.90
N ILE A 20 -2.19 1.64 5.22
CA ILE A 20 -2.85 0.62 6.03
C ILE A 20 -4.10 1.26 6.60
N VAL A 21 -5.24 0.64 6.39
CA VAL A 21 -6.53 1.17 6.83
C VAL A 21 -7.24 0.12 7.67
N THR A 22 -7.84 0.56 8.77
CA THR A 22 -8.65 -0.31 9.60
C THR A 22 -10.12 0.07 9.43
N ARG A 23 -10.96 -0.93 9.16
CA ARG A 23 -12.41 -0.74 9.09
C ARG A 23 -13.12 -1.94 9.70
N ARG A 24 -14.01 -1.69 10.63
CA ARG A 24 -14.80 -2.75 11.26
C ARG A 24 -13.93 -3.88 11.80
N ARG A 25 -12.81 -3.51 12.46
CA ARG A 25 -11.84 -4.44 13.07
C ARG A 25 -11.08 -5.29 12.04
N ARG A 26 -11.02 -4.84 10.79
CA ARG A 26 -10.26 -5.52 9.74
C ARG A 26 -9.19 -4.59 9.21
N LEU A 27 -8.06 -5.18 8.84
CA LEU A 27 -6.94 -4.46 8.24
C LEU A 27 -6.98 -4.61 6.72
N TYR A 28 -6.73 -3.50 6.05
CA TYR A 28 -6.62 -3.47 4.60
C TYR A 28 -5.34 -2.76 4.20
N VAL A 29 -4.68 -3.27 3.16
CA VAL A 29 -3.68 -2.51 2.43
C VAL A 29 -4.40 -1.86 1.28
N GLN A 30 -4.25 -0.54 1.13
CA GLN A 30 -4.84 0.19 0.02
C GLN A 30 -3.76 0.82 -0.82
N VAL A 31 -3.91 0.71 -2.15
CA VAL A 31 -3.13 1.49 -3.11
C VAL A 31 -4.01 2.66 -3.53
N MET A 32 -3.59 3.85 -3.18
CA MET A 32 -4.38 5.06 -3.42
C MET A 32 -4.19 5.53 -4.87
N TRP A 33 -5.08 6.41 -5.34
CA TRP A 33 -4.99 6.96 -6.68
C TRP A 33 -4.04 8.16 -6.79
N ALA A 34 -3.59 8.72 -5.68
CA ALA A 34 -2.59 9.77 -5.69
C ALA A 34 -1.21 9.17 -5.96
N TYR A 35 -0.38 9.87 -6.72
CA TYR A 35 0.93 9.35 -7.09
C TYR A 35 1.99 10.45 -7.07
N LEU A 36 3.23 10.04 -6.82
CA LEU A 36 4.38 10.94 -6.62
C LEU A 36 4.58 11.92 -7.77
N GLU A 37 4.42 11.45 -9.01
CA GLU A 37 4.64 12.27 -10.20
C GLU A 37 3.54 13.31 -10.44
N GLN A 38 2.45 13.22 -9.69
CA GLN A 38 1.35 14.15 -9.77
C GLN A 38 1.75 15.50 -9.14
N GLN A 39 1.49 16.58 -9.85
CA GLN A 39 1.91 17.91 -9.40
C GLN A 39 1.37 18.28 -8.01
N SER A 40 0.18 17.84 -7.68
CA SER A 40 -0.46 18.14 -6.41
C SER A 40 -0.09 17.18 -5.28
N PHE A 41 0.80 16.22 -5.52
CA PHE A 41 1.16 15.24 -4.50
C PHE A 41 1.91 15.94 -3.34
N PRO A 42 1.45 15.74 -2.09
CA PRO A 42 1.96 16.56 -0.98
C PRO A 42 3.32 16.16 -0.44
N LEU A 43 3.86 15.01 -0.83
CA LEU A 43 5.13 14.51 -0.29
C LEU A 43 6.26 14.64 -1.30
N THR A 44 7.47 14.90 -0.79
CA THR A 44 8.69 14.78 -1.59
C THR A 44 8.95 13.30 -1.86
N GLU A 45 9.88 13.00 -2.79
CA GLU A 45 10.22 11.62 -3.08
C GLU A 45 10.77 10.90 -1.85
N ASP A 46 11.64 11.55 -1.07
CA ASP A 46 12.21 10.95 0.13
C ASP A 46 11.12 10.65 1.17
N ALA A 47 10.21 11.59 1.41
CA ALA A 47 9.10 11.39 2.35
C ALA A 47 8.15 10.30 1.86
N TYR A 48 7.89 10.23 0.57
CA TYR A 48 7.08 9.18 -0.04
C TYR A 48 7.70 7.80 0.21
N ARG A 49 9.01 7.65 -0.06
CA ARG A 49 9.69 6.38 0.15
C ARG A 49 9.74 5.97 1.61
N GLU A 50 9.92 6.93 2.50
CA GLU A 50 9.87 6.68 3.94
C GLU A 50 8.49 6.19 4.36
N HIS A 51 7.44 6.84 3.87
CA HIS A 51 6.06 6.44 4.14
C HIS A 51 5.78 5.01 3.65
N LEU A 52 6.21 4.68 2.43
CA LEU A 52 6.06 3.31 1.92
C LEU A 52 6.80 2.31 2.78
N SER A 53 8.00 2.66 3.25
CA SER A 53 8.78 1.78 4.12
C SER A 53 8.05 1.49 5.42
N GLU A 54 7.39 2.49 6.00
CA GLU A 54 6.60 2.32 7.21
C GLU A 54 5.41 1.38 6.97
N VAL A 55 4.69 1.57 5.87
CA VAL A 55 3.57 0.70 5.50
C VAL A 55 4.05 -0.74 5.32
N LEU A 56 5.14 -0.92 4.59
CA LEU A 56 5.68 -2.25 4.33
C LEU A 56 6.24 -2.92 5.58
N GLU A 57 6.75 -2.15 6.52
CA GLU A 57 7.19 -2.70 7.81
C GLU A 57 6.01 -3.32 8.56
N VAL A 58 4.87 -2.65 8.58
CA VAL A 58 3.66 -3.19 9.18
C VAL A 58 3.24 -4.48 8.48
N VAL A 59 3.25 -4.50 7.15
CA VAL A 59 2.92 -5.68 6.36
C VAL A 59 3.86 -6.84 6.71
N ASN A 60 5.16 -6.57 6.84
CA ASN A 60 6.14 -7.59 7.21
C ASN A 60 5.89 -8.15 8.61
N ARG A 61 5.56 -7.28 9.56
CA ARG A 61 5.25 -7.70 10.94
C ARG A 61 4.03 -8.61 11.00
N LEU A 62 3.06 -8.37 10.11
CA LEU A 62 1.88 -9.21 10.02
C LEU A 62 2.14 -10.54 9.31
N GLY A 63 3.32 -10.69 8.70
CA GLY A 63 3.64 -11.89 7.93
C GLY A 63 2.92 -11.95 6.58
N GLU A 64 2.48 -10.79 6.05
CA GLU A 64 1.65 -10.73 4.86
C GLU A 64 2.38 -10.18 3.63
N ALA A 65 3.71 -10.04 3.70
CA ALA A 65 4.48 -9.48 2.60
C ALA A 65 4.31 -10.27 1.30
N GLY A 66 4.29 -11.60 1.39
CA GLY A 66 4.10 -12.46 0.21
C GLY A 66 2.74 -12.26 -0.43
N ALA A 67 1.68 -12.15 0.39
CA ALA A 67 0.33 -11.96 -0.11
C ALA A 67 0.18 -10.59 -0.80
N VAL A 68 0.77 -9.55 -0.22
CA VAL A 68 0.72 -8.21 -0.81
C VAL A 68 1.51 -8.17 -2.12
N ARG A 69 2.72 -8.76 -2.13
CA ARG A 69 3.53 -8.83 -3.36
C ARG A 69 2.78 -9.54 -4.47
N ASP A 70 2.21 -10.70 -4.16
CA ASP A 70 1.46 -11.50 -5.13
C ASP A 70 0.28 -10.72 -5.68
N TRP A 71 -0.48 -10.06 -4.82
CA TRP A 71 -1.62 -9.24 -5.22
C TRP A 71 -1.20 -8.09 -6.13
N LEU A 72 -0.14 -7.38 -5.79
CA LEU A 72 0.36 -6.28 -6.62
C LEU A 72 0.87 -6.74 -7.98
N GLN A 73 1.37 -7.99 -8.05
CA GLN A 73 1.86 -8.55 -9.31
C GLN A 73 0.76 -9.11 -10.20
N THR A 74 -0.34 -9.56 -9.61
CA THR A 74 -1.35 -10.33 -10.35
C THR A 74 -2.69 -9.63 -10.52
N THR A 75 -2.99 -8.59 -9.73
CA THR A 75 -4.27 -7.90 -9.87
C THR A 75 -4.43 -7.31 -11.26
N LYS A 76 -5.64 -7.42 -11.80
CA LYS A 76 -5.98 -6.85 -13.10
C LYS A 76 -6.50 -5.44 -13.01
N ASP A 77 -6.81 -5.00 -11.79
CA ASP A 77 -7.27 -3.64 -11.54
C ASP A 77 -6.10 -2.69 -11.40
N ARG A 78 -6.39 -1.41 -11.50
CA ARG A 78 -5.42 -0.36 -11.22
C ARG A 78 -6.11 0.76 -10.44
N PRO A 79 -5.35 1.54 -9.63
CA PRO A 79 -5.96 2.67 -8.94
C PRO A 79 -6.54 3.69 -9.92
N ARG A 80 -7.70 4.24 -9.58
CA ARG A 80 -8.37 5.25 -10.38
C ARG A 80 -8.82 6.39 -9.48
N LEU A 81 -8.96 7.57 -10.03
CA LEU A 81 -9.42 8.73 -9.28
C LEU A 81 -10.69 8.41 -8.49
N GLY A 82 -10.62 8.60 -7.19
CA GLY A 82 -11.74 8.31 -6.29
C GLY A 82 -11.92 6.84 -5.94
N LYS A 83 -11.06 5.94 -6.48
CA LYS A 83 -11.21 4.51 -6.25
C LYS A 83 -9.85 3.85 -5.98
N ALA A 84 -9.57 3.61 -4.71
CA ALA A 84 -8.37 2.88 -4.30
C ALA A 84 -8.53 1.38 -4.53
N LEU A 85 -7.41 0.68 -4.73
CA LEU A 85 -7.40 -0.79 -4.66
C LEU A 85 -7.24 -1.19 -3.20
N SER A 86 -7.96 -2.21 -2.76
CA SER A 86 -7.91 -2.68 -1.39
C SER A 86 -7.71 -4.18 -1.33
N LEU A 87 -6.80 -4.61 -0.46
CA LEU A 87 -6.60 -6.01 -0.13
C LEU A 87 -6.84 -6.19 1.36
N GLN A 88 -7.82 -7.01 1.73
CA GLN A 88 -8.04 -7.34 3.12
C GLN A 88 -6.94 -8.28 3.59
N LEU A 89 -6.30 -7.94 4.71
CA LEU A 89 -5.29 -8.79 5.32
C LEU A 89 -5.95 -9.71 6.34
N PRO A 90 -5.53 -10.98 6.41
CA PRO A 90 -6.04 -11.88 7.44
C PRO A 90 -5.45 -11.51 8.81
N GLY A 91 -5.97 -12.08 9.87
CA GLY A 91 -5.40 -11.93 11.21
C GLY A 91 -6.08 -10.87 12.04
N GLU A 92 -7.40 -10.96 12.17
CA GLU A 92 -8.19 -10.07 13.01
C GLU A 92 -7.62 -9.96 14.44
N GLY A 93 -7.10 -11.06 14.99
CA GLY A 93 -6.46 -11.06 16.31
C GLY A 93 -5.18 -10.24 16.39
N ARG A 94 -4.54 -9.94 15.27
CA ARG A 94 -3.32 -9.12 15.23
C ARG A 94 -3.62 -7.63 15.23
N LEU A 95 -4.85 -7.25 14.97
CA LEU A 95 -5.27 -5.87 14.90
C LEU A 95 -5.01 -5.16 16.22
N GLU A 96 -5.20 -5.83 17.34
CA GLU A 96 -5.00 -5.26 18.66
C GLU A 96 -3.57 -4.81 18.91
N GLU A 97 -2.59 -5.45 18.28
CA GLU A 97 -1.18 -5.07 18.41
C GLU A 97 -0.91 -3.69 17.86
N PHE A 98 -1.71 -3.25 16.90
CA PHE A 98 -1.53 -1.96 16.23
C PHE A 98 -2.46 -0.88 16.73
N LEU A 99 -3.50 -1.24 17.46
CA LEU A 99 -4.45 -0.29 18.01
C LEU A 99 -4.09 0.16 19.43
N LEU A 100 -3.20 -0.55 20.07
CA LEU A 100 -2.69 -0.21 21.38
C LEU A 100 -1.48 0.70 21.29
#